data_64b9b41860f32f2cf037a417e263ff65
#
_entry.id   64b9b41860f32f2cf037a417e263ff65
#
_cell.length_a   1.000
_cell.length_b   1.000
_cell.length_c   1.000
_cell.angle_alpha   90.00
_cell.angle_beta   90.00
_cell.angle_gamma   90.00
#
_symmetry.space_group_name_H-M   'P 1'
#
loop_
_entity.id
_entity.type
_entity.pdbx_description
1 polymer ?
#
loop_
_entity_poly.entity_id
_entity_poly.type
_entity_poly.pdbx_seq_one_letter_code
_entity_poly.pdbx_strand_id
1 'polypeptide(L)'
;GFGEQILITDLETKDSIEKISPNEQLFKALSLGIKDYFIKTGHEKAVIGLSGGIDSALVACLAVDALGSENVSLISMPSRFSSDHSKSDAKQLAKNLDANFKTVDIDSLFQAYLDVMNVHFDGSNPNVAEENIQSRIRGNILMAFSNKFGSLVLSTGNKTELALGYCTLYGDMSGGLSAIGDLNKTEVYELSKWINQNNETIPKLSLIHISEP
;
A
#
# COMPACT_ATOMS: atom_id res chain seq x y z
N GLY A 1 1.83 -7.63 -24.52
CA GLY A 1 2.01 -6.26 -24.11
C GLY A 1 0.92 -5.79 -23.18
N PHE A 2 1.25 -4.75 -22.43
CA PHE A 2 0.32 -4.11 -21.49
C PHE A 2 -0.31 -2.84 -22.08
N GLY A 3 -0.28 -2.68 -23.38
CA GLY A 3 -0.90 -1.59 -24.13
C GLY A 3 -1.55 -2.11 -25.40
N GLU A 4 -2.54 -1.38 -25.90
CA GLU A 4 -3.14 -1.68 -27.19
C GLU A 4 -2.11 -1.43 -28.30
N GLN A 5 -1.95 -2.40 -29.21
CA GLN A 5 -0.96 -2.36 -30.25
C GLN A 5 -1.51 -2.99 -31.53
N ILE A 6 -1.37 -2.32 -32.65
CA ILE A 6 -1.63 -2.89 -33.97
C ILE A 6 -0.28 -3.29 -34.55
N LEU A 7 -0.05 -4.58 -34.71
CA LEU A 7 1.14 -5.12 -35.33
C LEU A 7 0.83 -5.44 -36.82
N ILE A 8 1.52 -4.81 -37.75
CA ILE A 8 1.48 -5.15 -39.16
C ILE A 8 2.80 -5.85 -39.46
N THR A 9 2.74 -7.14 -39.77
CA THR A 9 3.93 -7.94 -40.11
C THR A 9 3.66 -8.75 -41.39
N ASP A 10 4.70 -9.06 -42.12
CA ASP A 10 4.63 -10.07 -43.15
C ASP A 10 5.07 -11.44 -42.62
N LEU A 11 4.74 -12.52 -43.32
CA LEU A 11 5.03 -13.89 -42.89
C LEU A 11 6.52 -14.26 -43.02
N GLU A 12 7.33 -13.40 -43.59
CA GLU A 12 8.76 -13.63 -43.87
C GLU A 12 9.66 -12.96 -42.79
N THR A 13 9.18 -11.92 -42.10
CA THR A 13 9.93 -11.21 -41.08
C THR A 13 9.83 -11.94 -39.73
N LYS A 14 10.96 -12.40 -39.20
CA LYS A 14 11.08 -12.84 -37.83
C LYS A 14 11.28 -11.61 -36.92
N ASP A 15 10.19 -10.97 -36.53
CA ASP A 15 10.27 -9.92 -35.52
C ASP A 15 10.72 -10.51 -34.19
N SER A 16 11.79 -9.98 -33.65
CA SER A 16 12.23 -10.35 -32.29
C SER A 16 11.29 -9.72 -31.28
N ILE A 17 10.53 -10.55 -30.57
CA ILE A 17 9.75 -10.09 -29.44
C ILE A 17 10.73 -9.61 -28.36
N GLU A 18 10.71 -8.32 -28.05
CA GLU A 18 11.49 -7.76 -26.96
C GLU A 18 11.07 -8.43 -25.64
N LYS A 19 12.01 -9.14 -25.01
CA LYS A 19 11.77 -9.81 -23.75
C LYS A 19 11.96 -8.82 -22.61
N ILE A 20 10.87 -8.36 -22.02
CA ILE A 20 10.91 -7.58 -20.79
C ILE A 20 11.18 -8.52 -19.58
N SER A 21 11.81 -8.00 -18.53
CA SER A 21 12.16 -8.80 -17.35
C SER A 21 10.90 -9.29 -16.60
N PRO A 22 10.96 -10.39 -15.85
CA PRO A 22 9.83 -10.87 -15.06
C PRO A 22 9.28 -9.81 -14.09
N ASN A 23 10.16 -9.05 -13.43
CA ASN A 23 9.76 -7.99 -12.51
C ASN A 23 9.08 -6.83 -13.24
N GLU A 24 9.55 -6.46 -14.42
CA GLU A 24 8.88 -5.45 -15.25
C GLU A 24 7.49 -5.92 -15.71
N GLN A 25 7.37 -7.20 -16.10
CA GLN A 25 6.07 -7.78 -16.45
C GLN A 25 5.11 -7.75 -15.28
N LEU A 26 5.58 -8.16 -14.10
CA LEU A 26 4.77 -8.17 -12.88
C LEU A 26 4.33 -6.76 -12.49
N PHE A 27 5.25 -5.78 -12.49
CA PHE A 27 4.94 -4.39 -12.19
C PHE A 27 3.88 -3.84 -13.14
N LYS A 28 4.06 -4.01 -14.45
CA LYS A 28 3.12 -3.55 -15.47
C LYS A 28 1.76 -4.25 -15.38
N ALA A 29 1.73 -5.54 -15.02
CA ALA A 29 0.48 -6.27 -14.84
C ALA A 29 -0.32 -5.75 -13.65
N LEU A 30 0.34 -5.52 -12.51
CA LEU A 30 -0.30 -4.98 -11.30
C LEU A 30 -0.79 -3.55 -11.51
N SER A 31 0.03 -2.70 -12.12
CA SER A 31 -0.32 -1.33 -12.47
C SER A 31 -1.52 -1.28 -13.42
N LEU A 32 -1.52 -2.11 -14.47
CA LEU A 32 -2.66 -2.25 -15.39
C LEU A 32 -3.91 -2.73 -14.66
N GLY A 33 -3.79 -3.70 -13.75
CA GLY A 33 -4.90 -4.21 -12.94
C GLY A 33 -5.54 -3.13 -12.08
N ILE A 34 -4.74 -2.30 -11.42
CA ILE A 34 -5.22 -1.14 -10.67
C ILE A 34 -5.95 -0.17 -11.59
N LYS A 35 -5.32 0.24 -12.69
CA LYS A 35 -5.89 1.18 -13.66
C LYS A 35 -7.23 0.70 -14.20
N ASP A 36 -7.29 -0.56 -14.63
CA ASP A 36 -8.50 -1.16 -15.20
C ASP A 36 -9.63 -1.26 -14.19
N TYR A 37 -9.32 -1.62 -12.93
CA TYR A 37 -10.29 -1.65 -11.84
C TYR A 37 -10.89 -0.26 -11.58
N PHE A 38 -10.06 0.77 -11.53
CA PHE A 38 -10.50 2.15 -11.32
C PHE A 38 -11.43 2.63 -12.45
N ILE A 39 -11.04 2.40 -13.69
CA ILE A 39 -11.87 2.74 -14.86
C ILE A 39 -13.23 2.04 -14.79
N LYS A 40 -13.25 0.73 -14.52
CA LYS A 40 -14.48 -0.08 -14.49
C LYS A 40 -15.40 0.24 -13.33
N THR A 41 -14.85 0.70 -12.21
CA THR A 41 -15.63 1.07 -11.01
C THR A 41 -15.96 2.57 -10.95
N GLY A 42 -15.50 3.37 -11.91
CA GLY A 42 -15.76 4.80 -11.99
C GLY A 42 -15.02 5.62 -10.92
N HIS A 43 -13.88 5.11 -10.42
CA HIS A 43 -13.03 5.84 -9.49
C HIS A 43 -11.85 6.48 -10.23
N GLU A 44 -11.43 7.65 -9.78
CA GLU A 44 -10.28 8.38 -10.33
C GLU A 44 -9.14 8.52 -9.31
N LYS A 45 -9.46 8.48 -8.02
CA LYS A 45 -8.52 8.79 -6.95
C LYS A 45 -8.34 7.63 -5.98
N ALA A 46 -7.10 7.40 -5.58
CA ALA A 46 -6.73 6.43 -4.55
C ALA A 46 -6.36 7.10 -3.22
N VAL A 47 -6.63 6.42 -2.12
CA VAL A 47 -6.07 6.72 -0.81
C VAL A 47 -5.41 5.48 -0.23
N ILE A 48 -4.20 5.64 0.33
CA ILE A 48 -3.36 4.55 0.82
C ILE A 48 -2.82 4.92 2.20
N GLY A 49 -2.92 3.99 3.13
CA GLY A 49 -2.23 4.07 4.42
C GLY A 49 -0.74 3.79 4.24
N LEU A 50 0.10 4.77 4.55
CA LEU A 50 1.54 4.66 4.39
C LEU A 50 2.20 4.45 5.77
N SER A 51 2.64 3.22 6.03
CA SER A 51 3.23 2.82 7.32
C SER A 51 4.74 3.12 7.41
N GLY A 52 5.40 3.34 6.28
CA GLY A 52 6.87 3.33 6.17
C GLY A 52 7.44 1.93 5.91
N GLY A 53 6.60 0.89 5.85
CA GLY A 53 6.99 -0.47 5.47
C GLY A 53 6.95 -0.70 3.96
N ILE A 54 7.61 -1.79 3.53
CA ILE A 54 7.83 -2.14 2.12
C ILE A 54 6.52 -2.38 1.36
N ASP A 55 5.51 -3.01 1.99
CA ASP A 55 4.24 -3.34 1.33
C ASP A 55 3.47 -2.09 0.94
N SER A 56 3.30 -1.16 1.89
CA SER A 56 2.65 0.12 1.62
C SER A 56 3.44 0.97 0.62
N ALA A 57 4.78 0.87 0.62
CA ALA A 57 5.63 1.55 -0.33
C ALA A 57 5.44 1.01 -1.75
N LEU A 58 5.38 -0.31 -1.91
CA LEU A 58 5.13 -0.94 -3.21
C LEU A 58 3.75 -0.56 -3.77
N VAL A 59 2.71 -0.62 -2.92
CA VAL A 59 1.34 -0.22 -3.34
C VAL A 59 1.30 1.24 -3.75
N ALA A 60 2.01 2.14 -3.06
CA ALA A 60 2.11 3.55 -3.43
C ALA A 60 2.78 3.73 -4.81
N CYS A 61 3.88 3.02 -5.09
CA CYS A 61 4.55 3.06 -6.39
C CYS A 61 3.63 2.57 -7.52
N LEU A 62 2.95 1.44 -7.32
CA LEU A 62 2.01 0.88 -8.30
C LEU A 62 0.82 1.82 -8.57
N ALA A 63 0.28 2.43 -7.51
CA ALA A 63 -0.84 3.35 -7.64
C ALA A 63 -0.46 4.64 -8.39
N VAL A 64 0.72 5.19 -8.12
CA VAL A 64 1.22 6.38 -8.83
C VAL A 64 1.49 6.07 -10.30
N ASP A 65 2.06 4.91 -10.63
CA ASP A 65 2.24 4.48 -12.02
C ASP A 65 0.91 4.29 -12.75
N ALA A 66 -0.09 3.74 -12.07
CA ALA A 66 -1.39 3.44 -12.66
C ALA A 66 -2.28 4.68 -12.87
N LEU A 67 -2.26 5.64 -11.93
CA LEU A 67 -3.26 6.71 -11.80
C LEU A 67 -2.69 8.13 -11.95
N GLY A 68 -1.36 8.29 -11.87
CA GLY A 68 -0.69 9.59 -11.73
C GLY A 68 -0.61 10.05 -10.27
N SER A 69 0.46 10.77 -9.93
CA SER A 69 0.76 11.19 -8.54
C SER A 69 -0.29 12.14 -7.97
N GLU A 70 -0.90 12.97 -8.79
CA GLU A 70 -1.97 13.91 -8.44
C GLU A 70 -3.25 13.23 -7.97
N ASN A 71 -3.46 11.97 -8.37
CA ASN A 71 -4.64 11.17 -8.03
C ASN A 71 -4.42 10.23 -6.85
N VAL A 72 -3.22 10.24 -6.24
CA VAL A 72 -2.87 9.37 -5.12
C VAL A 72 -2.65 10.18 -3.85
N SER A 73 -3.39 9.85 -2.80
CA SER A 73 -3.23 10.43 -1.45
C SER A 73 -2.62 9.40 -0.51
N LEU A 74 -1.47 9.73 0.05
CA LEU A 74 -0.71 8.91 0.99
C LEU A 74 -0.93 9.44 2.41
N ILE A 75 -1.47 8.60 3.30
CA ILE A 75 -1.81 8.99 4.67
C ILE A 75 -0.93 8.23 5.66
N SER A 76 0.00 8.91 6.30
CA SER A 76 0.74 8.36 7.42
C SER A 76 -0.06 8.52 8.71
N MET A 77 -0.23 7.46 9.46
CA MET A 77 -1.04 7.42 10.68
C MET A 77 -0.20 6.89 11.87
N PRO A 78 0.78 7.68 12.32
CA PRO A 78 1.64 7.27 13.42
C PRO A 78 0.89 7.20 14.74
N SER A 79 1.40 6.36 15.64
CA SER A 79 1.08 6.33 17.06
C SER A 79 2.37 6.49 17.88
N ARG A 80 2.26 6.51 19.20
CA ARG A 80 3.41 6.51 20.12
C ARG A 80 4.37 5.33 19.93
N PHE A 81 3.91 4.26 19.32
CA PHE A 81 4.71 3.06 19.03
C PHE A 81 5.41 3.13 17.67
N SER A 82 5.07 4.10 16.83
CA SER A 82 5.68 4.25 15.52
C SER A 82 7.09 4.79 15.62
N SER A 83 8.05 4.10 14.98
CA SER A 83 9.45 4.55 14.95
C SER A 83 9.61 5.86 14.15
N ASP A 84 10.62 6.65 14.50
CA ASP A 84 10.92 7.87 13.76
C ASP A 84 11.38 7.57 12.32
N HIS A 85 12.00 6.41 12.10
CA HIS A 85 12.37 5.94 10.78
C HIS A 85 11.15 5.70 9.89
N SER A 86 10.11 5.02 10.39
CA SER A 86 8.88 4.79 9.64
C SER A 86 8.22 6.09 9.20
N LYS A 87 8.21 7.11 10.06
CA LYS A 87 7.66 8.44 9.77
C LYS A 87 8.48 9.16 8.69
N SER A 88 9.81 9.12 8.80
CA SER A 88 10.72 9.75 7.83
C SER A 88 10.66 9.08 6.47
N ASP A 89 10.62 7.75 6.43
CA ASP A 89 10.56 6.97 5.20
C ASP A 89 9.25 7.17 4.46
N ALA A 90 8.12 7.18 5.18
CA ALA A 90 6.83 7.49 4.60
C ALA A 90 6.81 8.88 3.93
N LYS A 91 7.36 9.89 4.61
CA LYS A 91 7.46 11.23 4.05
C LYS A 91 8.42 11.31 2.86
N GLN A 92 9.56 10.62 2.93
CA GLN A 92 10.54 10.60 1.85
C GLN A 92 9.98 9.89 0.61
N LEU A 93 9.31 8.75 0.78
CA LEU A 93 8.66 8.05 -0.32
C LEU A 93 7.61 8.93 -1.02
N ALA A 94 6.75 9.59 -0.25
CA ALA A 94 5.74 10.48 -0.81
C ALA A 94 6.36 11.62 -1.64
N LYS A 95 7.48 12.18 -1.15
CA LYS A 95 8.26 13.18 -1.89
C LYS A 95 8.87 12.61 -3.17
N ASN A 96 9.44 11.41 -3.11
CA ASN A 96 10.05 10.75 -4.28
C ASN A 96 9.01 10.45 -5.37
N LEU A 97 7.76 10.17 -4.98
CA LEU A 97 6.64 9.89 -5.86
C LEU A 97 5.88 11.15 -6.31
N ASP A 98 6.23 12.33 -5.77
CA ASP A 98 5.49 13.59 -5.98
C ASP A 98 3.99 13.46 -5.69
N ALA A 99 3.62 12.65 -4.69
CA ALA A 99 2.24 12.34 -4.34
C ALA A 99 1.76 13.16 -3.14
N ASN A 100 0.43 13.36 -3.04
CA ASN A 100 -0.17 14.08 -1.91
C ASN A 100 0.07 13.33 -0.61
N PHE A 101 0.64 14.00 0.39
CA PHE A 101 0.98 13.40 1.68
C PHE A 101 0.31 14.12 2.85
N LYS A 102 -0.26 13.34 3.76
CA LYS A 102 -0.82 13.85 5.02
C LYS A 102 -0.38 12.97 6.17
N THR A 103 -0.25 13.58 7.35
CA THR A 103 -0.02 12.87 8.61
C THR A 103 -1.23 13.06 9.51
N VAL A 104 -1.77 11.98 10.03
CA VAL A 104 -2.89 11.95 10.97
C VAL A 104 -2.45 11.13 12.18
N ASP A 105 -2.08 11.80 13.27
CA ASP A 105 -1.71 11.14 14.52
C ASP A 105 -2.94 10.45 15.13
N ILE A 106 -2.78 9.17 15.51
CA ILE A 106 -3.89 8.37 16.05
C ILE A 106 -3.89 8.24 17.59
N ASP A 107 -2.88 8.79 18.28
CA ASP A 107 -2.71 8.57 19.72
C ASP A 107 -3.91 9.03 20.54
N SER A 108 -4.47 10.18 20.22
CA SER A 108 -5.63 10.70 20.95
C SER A 108 -6.86 9.81 20.77
N LEU A 109 -7.08 9.29 19.57
CA LEU A 109 -8.19 8.35 19.29
C LEU A 109 -7.94 7.01 19.98
N PHE A 110 -6.72 6.50 19.92
CA PHE A 110 -6.34 5.26 20.57
C PHE A 110 -6.52 5.37 22.09
N GLN A 111 -6.05 6.47 22.70
CA GLN A 111 -6.23 6.70 24.14
C GLN A 111 -7.72 6.77 24.51
N ALA A 112 -8.54 7.47 23.73
CA ALA A 112 -9.99 7.52 23.99
C ALA A 112 -10.65 6.12 23.95
N TYR A 113 -10.23 5.24 23.02
CA TYR A 113 -10.68 3.84 23.02
C TYR A 113 -10.26 3.10 24.29
N LEU A 114 -8.99 3.25 24.72
CA LEU A 114 -8.50 2.62 25.94
C LEU A 114 -9.26 3.11 27.18
N ASP A 115 -9.49 4.40 27.30
CA ASP A 115 -10.21 5.00 28.44
C ASP A 115 -11.63 4.43 28.58
N VAL A 116 -12.31 4.20 27.44
CA VAL A 116 -13.64 3.60 27.43
C VAL A 116 -13.59 2.09 27.71
N MET A 117 -12.62 1.37 27.16
CA MET A 117 -12.59 -0.09 27.21
C MET A 117 -11.95 -0.66 28.48
N ASN A 118 -11.01 0.06 29.12
CA ASN A 118 -10.29 -0.41 30.30
C ASN A 118 -11.21 -0.78 31.47
N VAL A 119 -12.33 -0.06 31.64
CA VAL A 119 -13.35 -0.41 32.65
C VAL A 119 -14.00 -1.78 32.41
N HIS A 120 -13.92 -2.29 31.17
CA HIS A 120 -14.53 -3.55 30.76
C HIS A 120 -13.49 -4.67 30.57
N PHE A 121 -12.20 -4.32 30.54
CA PHE A 121 -11.09 -5.28 30.43
C PHE A 121 -10.61 -5.84 31.78
N ASP A 122 -11.24 -5.43 32.85
CA ASP A 122 -11.03 -5.94 34.22
C ASP A 122 -9.54 -6.00 34.68
N GLY A 123 -8.73 -5.02 34.22
CA GLY A 123 -7.31 -4.94 34.54
C GLY A 123 -6.45 -6.02 33.84
N SER A 124 -6.94 -6.64 32.80
CA SER A 124 -6.14 -7.57 31.98
C SER A 124 -4.94 -6.85 31.35
N ASN A 125 -3.84 -7.59 31.15
CA ASN A 125 -2.67 -7.05 30.47
C ASN A 125 -2.99 -6.78 28.98
N PRO A 126 -2.40 -5.73 28.38
CA PRO A 126 -2.52 -5.46 26.95
C PRO A 126 -2.13 -6.69 26.11
N ASN A 127 -2.85 -6.91 25.02
CA ASN A 127 -2.65 -8.01 24.11
C ASN A 127 -3.02 -7.61 22.65
N VAL A 128 -3.31 -8.57 21.80
CA VAL A 128 -3.71 -8.35 20.42
C VAL A 128 -4.98 -7.47 20.27
N ALA A 129 -5.78 -7.29 21.31
CA ALA A 129 -6.98 -6.45 21.24
C ALA A 129 -6.59 -4.97 21.04
N GLU A 130 -5.62 -4.48 21.80
CA GLU A 130 -5.14 -3.10 21.69
C GLU A 130 -4.42 -2.83 20.35
N GLU A 131 -3.66 -3.81 19.85
CA GLU A 131 -3.06 -3.74 18.53
C GLU A 131 -4.12 -3.64 17.42
N ASN A 132 -5.13 -4.49 17.50
CA ASN A 132 -6.23 -4.50 16.55
C ASN A 132 -7.10 -3.22 16.63
N ILE A 133 -7.23 -2.59 17.79
CA ILE A 133 -7.89 -1.29 17.92
C ILE A 133 -7.13 -0.24 17.09
N GLN A 134 -5.80 -0.18 17.16
CA GLN A 134 -5.02 0.75 16.37
C GLN A 134 -5.19 0.52 14.86
N SER A 135 -5.16 -0.75 14.42
CA SER A 135 -5.39 -1.12 13.02
C SER A 135 -6.77 -0.66 12.54
N ARG A 136 -7.83 -0.86 13.35
CA ARG A 136 -9.19 -0.43 13.00
C ARG A 136 -9.36 1.08 12.99
N ILE A 137 -8.70 1.81 13.90
CA ILE A 137 -8.69 3.28 13.88
C ILE A 137 -8.10 3.76 12.53
N ARG A 138 -6.98 3.19 12.10
CA ARG A 138 -6.38 3.51 10.78
C ARG A 138 -7.32 3.19 9.63
N GLY A 139 -7.92 2.01 9.64
CA GLY A 139 -8.92 1.63 8.62
C GLY A 139 -10.09 2.61 8.57
N ASN A 140 -10.62 3.01 9.72
CA ASN A 140 -11.72 3.98 9.80
C ASN A 140 -11.33 5.36 9.26
N ILE A 141 -10.11 5.84 9.57
CA ILE A 141 -9.59 7.11 9.03
C ILE A 141 -9.49 7.04 7.50
N LEU A 142 -8.92 5.95 6.94
CA LEU A 142 -8.82 5.79 5.49
C LEU A 142 -10.20 5.78 4.83
N MET A 143 -11.17 5.08 5.42
CA MET A 143 -12.55 5.07 4.93
C MET A 143 -13.22 6.45 5.03
N ALA A 144 -12.91 7.24 6.05
CA ALA A 144 -13.39 8.62 6.15
C ALA A 144 -12.82 9.50 5.02
N PHE A 145 -11.54 9.38 4.70
CA PHE A 145 -10.94 10.04 3.52
C PHE A 145 -11.59 9.58 2.22
N SER A 146 -11.76 8.27 2.06
CA SER A 146 -12.44 7.66 0.91
C SER A 146 -13.81 8.29 0.67
N ASN A 147 -14.66 8.27 1.68
CA ASN A 147 -16.02 8.79 1.58
C ASN A 147 -16.08 10.31 1.37
N LYS A 148 -15.16 11.04 2.01
CA LYS A 148 -15.15 12.51 1.93
C LYS A 148 -14.68 13.03 0.56
N PHE A 149 -13.72 12.34 -0.06
CA PHE A 149 -13.06 12.81 -1.27
C PHE A 149 -13.34 11.97 -2.51
N GLY A 150 -14.21 10.95 -2.40
CA GLY A 150 -14.53 10.05 -3.50
C GLY A 150 -13.34 9.20 -3.97
N SER A 151 -12.43 8.88 -3.04
CA SER A 151 -11.23 8.09 -3.34
C SER A 151 -11.46 6.61 -2.98
N LEU A 152 -10.88 5.69 -3.74
CA LEU A 152 -10.88 4.28 -3.38
C LEU A 152 -9.70 3.97 -2.45
N VAL A 153 -9.95 3.26 -1.36
CA VAL A 153 -8.88 2.76 -0.48
C VAL A 153 -8.22 1.55 -1.14
N LEU A 154 -6.89 1.60 -1.30
CA LEU A 154 -6.08 0.43 -1.65
C LEU A 154 -5.51 -0.16 -0.38
N SER A 155 -5.82 -1.44 -0.11
CA SER A 155 -5.21 -2.17 1.01
C SER A 155 -3.79 -2.63 0.63
N THR A 156 -2.95 -2.75 1.63
CA THR A 156 -1.51 -3.02 1.46
C THR A 156 -1.09 -4.41 1.92
N GLY A 157 -2.06 -5.27 2.29
CA GLY A 157 -1.80 -6.65 2.68
C GLY A 157 -1.31 -7.50 1.51
N ASN A 158 -0.26 -8.27 1.75
CA ASN A 158 0.28 -9.21 0.79
C ASN A 158 -0.28 -10.63 1.01
N LYS A 159 -0.04 -11.53 0.05
CA LYS A 159 -0.53 -12.91 0.08
C LYS A 159 -0.05 -13.70 1.30
N THR A 160 1.18 -13.48 1.75
CA THR A 160 1.74 -14.19 2.90
C THR A 160 1.00 -13.81 4.18
N GLU A 161 0.73 -12.52 4.41
CA GLU A 161 -0.04 -12.05 5.56
C GLU A 161 -1.46 -12.62 5.55
N LEU A 162 -2.12 -12.59 4.39
CA LEU A 162 -3.46 -13.15 4.22
C LEU A 162 -3.50 -14.66 4.47
N ALA A 163 -2.51 -15.40 3.96
CA ALA A 163 -2.43 -16.85 4.10
C ALA A 163 -2.15 -17.30 5.54
N LEU A 164 -1.36 -16.51 6.28
CA LEU A 164 -1.04 -16.78 7.69
C LEU A 164 -2.13 -16.26 8.65
N GLY A 165 -3.10 -15.49 8.16
CA GLY A 165 -4.09 -14.83 9.00
C GLY A 165 -3.51 -13.66 9.80
N TYR A 166 -2.34 -13.15 9.40
CA TYR A 166 -1.71 -11.99 10.00
C TYR A 166 -2.29 -10.69 9.42
N CYS A 167 -3.52 -10.43 9.77
CA CYS A 167 -4.29 -9.28 9.32
C CYS A 167 -5.44 -8.99 10.28
N THR A 168 -5.87 -7.75 10.32
CA THR A 168 -6.97 -7.30 11.18
C THR A 168 -8.20 -7.02 10.34
N LEU A 169 -9.28 -7.80 10.60
CA LEU A 169 -10.59 -7.54 9.99
C LEU A 169 -11.06 -6.12 10.34
N TYR A 170 -11.51 -5.39 9.32
CA TYR A 170 -11.93 -3.98 9.42
C TYR A 170 -10.81 -3.01 9.83
N GLY A 171 -9.55 -3.46 9.80
CA GLY A 171 -8.35 -2.65 10.03
C GLY A 171 -7.53 -2.50 8.75
N ASP A 172 -6.38 -3.17 8.69
CA ASP A 172 -5.47 -3.16 7.54
C ASP A 172 -6.04 -3.85 6.29
N MET A 173 -7.06 -4.70 6.45
CA MET A 173 -7.82 -5.28 5.34
C MET A 173 -8.87 -4.32 4.75
N SER A 174 -9.08 -3.13 5.33
CA SER A 174 -10.03 -2.16 4.81
C SER A 174 -9.58 -1.65 3.45
N GLY A 175 -10.47 -1.73 2.46
CA GLY A 175 -10.17 -1.24 1.12
C GLY A 175 -11.09 -1.83 0.06
N GLY A 176 -11.11 -1.20 -1.10
CA GLY A 176 -11.88 -1.66 -2.27
C GLY A 176 -11.08 -2.58 -3.20
N LEU A 177 -9.74 -2.55 -3.10
CA LEU A 177 -8.84 -3.38 -3.90
C LEU A 177 -7.58 -3.73 -3.10
N SER A 178 -7.23 -5.01 -3.05
CA SER A 178 -5.96 -5.49 -2.51
C SER A 178 -4.91 -5.55 -3.63
N ALA A 179 -4.15 -4.47 -3.78
CA ALA A 179 -3.27 -4.28 -4.94
C ALA A 179 -2.14 -5.32 -5.05
N ILE A 180 -1.69 -5.87 -3.92
CA ILE A 180 -0.61 -6.87 -3.84
C ILE A 180 -1.04 -8.17 -3.15
N GLY A 181 -2.36 -8.41 -3.05
CA GLY A 181 -2.91 -9.60 -2.39
C GLY A 181 -2.52 -10.93 -3.02
N ASP A 182 -2.06 -10.92 -4.26
CA ASP A 182 -1.55 -12.11 -4.97
C ASP A 182 -0.03 -12.29 -4.84
N LEU A 183 0.71 -11.30 -4.33
CA LEU A 183 2.15 -11.37 -4.14
C LEU A 183 2.52 -11.95 -2.78
N ASN A 184 3.43 -12.91 -2.77
CA ASN A 184 4.06 -13.32 -1.53
C ASN A 184 5.14 -12.31 -1.08
N LYS A 185 5.58 -12.40 0.17
CA LYS A 185 6.53 -11.42 0.74
C LYS A 185 7.85 -11.35 -0.03
N THR A 186 8.33 -12.47 -0.57
CA THR A 186 9.56 -12.52 -1.36
C THR A 186 9.41 -11.72 -2.66
N GLU A 187 8.28 -11.88 -3.36
CA GLU A 187 7.99 -11.13 -4.57
C GLU A 187 7.85 -9.63 -4.31
N VAL A 188 7.27 -9.24 -3.16
CA VAL A 188 7.24 -7.83 -2.74
C VAL A 188 8.65 -7.25 -2.61
N TYR A 189 9.58 -7.99 -1.98
CA TYR A 189 10.97 -7.56 -1.87
C TYR A 189 11.69 -7.48 -3.22
N GLU A 190 11.52 -8.48 -4.08
CA GLU A 190 12.15 -8.52 -5.40
C GLU A 190 11.67 -7.38 -6.28
N LEU A 191 10.35 -7.12 -6.30
CA LEU A 191 9.76 -6.05 -7.08
C LEU A 191 10.18 -4.67 -6.56
N SER A 192 10.22 -4.48 -5.23
CA SER A 192 10.67 -3.23 -4.63
C SER A 192 12.16 -2.94 -4.91
N LYS A 193 13.02 -3.97 -4.89
CA LYS A 193 14.43 -3.84 -5.30
C LYS A 193 14.54 -3.49 -6.78
N TRP A 194 13.70 -4.08 -7.62
CA TRP A 194 13.68 -3.77 -9.05
C TRP A 194 13.28 -2.31 -9.31
N ILE A 195 12.29 -1.78 -8.60
CA ILE A 195 11.90 -0.36 -8.69
C ILE A 195 13.11 0.55 -8.40
N ASN A 196 13.94 0.17 -7.44
CA ASN A 196 15.09 0.95 -7.00
C ASN A 196 16.37 0.73 -7.85
N GLN A 197 16.36 -0.08 -8.91
CA GLN A 197 17.56 -0.38 -9.69
C GLN A 197 18.24 0.87 -10.30
N ASN A 198 17.44 1.83 -10.76
CA ASN A 198 17.95 3.03 -11.42
C ASN A 198 17.96 4.26 -10.51
N ASN A 199 17.00 4.39 -9.64
CA ASN A 199 16.85 5.49 -8.70
C ASN A 199 16.29 4.99 -7.39
N GLU A 200 16.70 5.59 -6.27
CA GLU A 200 16.14 5.28 -4.96
C GLU A 200 14.73 5.92 -4.82
N THR A 201 13.70 5.20 -5.26
CA THR A 201 12.31 5.61 -5.09
C THR A 201 11.80 5.22 -3.71
N ILE A 202 11.95 3.94 -3.33
CA ILE A 202 11.59 3.40 -2.02
C ILE A 202 12.80 3.58 -1.09
N PRO A 203 12.66 4.25 0.06
CA PRO A 203 13.75 4.44 1.01
C PRO A 203 14.39 3.10 1.45
N LYS A 204 15.73 3.10 1.61
CA LYS A 204 16.48 1.86 1.92
C LYS A 204 16.05 1.22 3.23
N LEU A 205 15.69 1.99 4.24
CA LEU A 205 15.25 1.45 5.52
C LEU A 205 13.93 0.71 5.40
N SER A 206 13.01 1.17 4.54
CA SER A 206 11.78 0.44 4.22
C SER A 206 12.04 -0.93 3.58
N LEU A 207 13.18 -1.08 2.85
CA LEU A 207 13.59 -2.35 2.23
C LEU A 207 14.26 -3.32 3.23
N ILE A 208 14.78 -2.81 4.34
CA ILE A 208 15.55 -3.60 5.32
C ILE A 208 14.67 -3.96 6.52
N HIS A 209 13.72 -3.10 6.87
CA HIS A 209 12.81 -3.34 7.97
C HIS A 209 11.86 -4.49 7.61
N ILE A 210 12.20 -5.68 8.08
CA ILE A 210 11.23 -6.75 8.21
C ILE A 210 10.28 -6.27 9.30
N SER A 211 9.07 -5.86 8.93
CA SER A 211 8.01 -5.73 9.91
C SER A 211 7.86 -7.11 10.53
N GLU A 212 8.40 -7.29 11.71
CA GLU A 212 8.14 -8.51 12.46
C GLU A 212 6.63 -8.62 12.69
N PRO A 213 6.13 -9.84 12.60
CA PRO A 213 4.74 -10.13 12.86
C PRO A 213 4.36 -9.77 14.28
#